data_214512043eba3d4c079691f590fd6fee
#
_entry.id   214512043eba3d4c079691f590fd6fee
#
_cell.length_a   1.000
_cell.length_b   1.000
_cell.length_c   1.000
_cell.angle_alpha   90.00
_cell.angle_beta   90.00
_cell.angle_gamma   90.00
#
_symmetry.space_group_name_H-M   'P 1'
#
loop_
_entity.id
_entity.type
_entity.pdbx_description
1 polymer ?
#
loop_
_entity_poly.entity_id
_entity_poly.type
_entity_poly.pdbx_seq_one_letter_code
_entity_poly.pdbx_strand_id
1 'polypeptide(L)'
;PNPSPQHSQAQMSAYQQLHPGLPEQDSEEDAPPLGYALAQLKGIYILAENAAGLVLVDMHAAHERITYEAFKRARAGEGIKSQPLLVPVSVAVSRREADLVEQHAAVFVELGMQVDRLGEQRLIVRALPALLRNADAERLLRDVLADLAVHGSSSRILERVNGVLSTMACHGSVRANRRLGLEEMNALLRDIERTERSGQCNHGRPTWTQLDMRALDRLFLRGR
;
A
#
# COMPACT_ATOMS: atom_id res chain seq x y z
N PRO A 1 46.45 17.41 -9.81
CA PRO A 1 45.97 18.76 -10.06
C PRO A 1 44.44 18.69 -10.14
N ASN A 2 43.76 19.36 -9.19
CA ASN A 2 42.32 19.50 -9.22
C ASN A 2 41.91 20.36 -10.43
N PRO A 3 40.88 20.00 -11.18
CA PRO A 3 40.38 20.84 -12.26
C PRO A 3 39.90 22.19 -11.70
N SER A 4 40.18 23.26 -12.41
CA SER A 4 39.77 24.60 -12.00
C SER A 4 38.21 24.70 -11.98
N PRO A 5 37.61 25.55 -11.11
CA PRO A 5 36.15 25.73 -11.01
C PRO A 5 35.49 26.08 -12.37
N GLN A 6 36.19 26.75 -13.27
CA GLN A 6 35.69 27.08 -14.60
C GLN A 6 35.56 25.85 -15.53
N HIS A 7 36.42 24.82 -15.35
CA HIS A 7 36.34 23.59 -16.15
C HIS A 7 35.14 22.74 -15.73
N SER A 8 34.80 22.74 -14.44
CA SER A 8 33.65 22.03 -13.91
C SER A 8 32.32 22.65 -14.36
N GLN A 9 32.23 23.99 -14.41
CA GLN A 9 31.04 24.69 -14.90
C GLN A 9 30.81 24.48 -16.40
N ALA A 10 31.87 24.48 -17.23
CA ALA A 10 31.75 24.21 -18.64
C ALA A 10 31.33 22.77 -18.94
N GLN A 11 31.80 21.80 -18.15
CA GLN A 11 31.34 20.39 -18.25
C GLN A 11 29.88 20.20 -17.82
N MET A 12 29.43 20.86 -16.75
CA MET A 12 28.03 20.83 -16.34
C MET A 12 27.10 21.48 -17.37
N SER A 13 27.49 22.60 -17.95
CA SER A 13 26.74 23.27 -19.02
C SER A 13 26.63 22.41 -20.29
N ALA A 14 27.72 21.73 -20.69
CA ALA A 14 27.70 20.80 -21.81
C ALA A 14 26.83 19.55 -21.53
N TYR A 15 26.82 19.05 -20.29
CA TYR A 15 25.97 17.93 -19.89
C TYR A 15 24.49 18.32 -19.90
N GLN A 16 24.14 19.51 -19.44
CA GLN A 16 22.74 20.03 -19.47
C GLN A 16 22.24 20.23 -20.92
N GLN A 17 23.12 20.64 -21.85
CA GLN A 17 22.76 20.77 -23.27
C GLN A 17 22.54 19.41 -23.96
N LEU A 18 23.19 18.35 -23.50
CA LEU A 18 23.03 16.98 -24.03
C LEU A 18 21.81 16.27 -23.50
N HIS A 19 21.22 16.76 -22.41
CA HIS A 19 20.03 16.20 -21.78
C HIS A 19 18.94 17.27 -21.60
N PRO A 20 18.34 17.78 -22.69
CA PRO A 20 17.20 18.69 -22.59
C PRO A 20 15.97 17.93 -22.13
N GLY A 21 15.66 17.98 -20.85
CA GLY A 21 14.49 17.30 -20.28
C GLY A 21 14.61 16.85 -18.84
N LEU A 22 15.70 17.18 -18.15
CA LEU A 22 15.64 17.16 -16.68
C LEU A 22 14.72 18.30 -16.26
N PRO A 23 13.62 18.05 -15.53
CA PRO A 23 12.79 19.11 -15.02
C PRO A 23 13.66 20.09 -14.24
N GLU A 24 13.51 21.39 -14.52
CA GLU A 24 14.05 22.44 -13.65
C GLU A 24 13.65 22.09 -12.23
N GLN A 25 14.62 22.02 -11.32
CA GLN A 25 14.36 21.79 -9.91
C GLN A 25 13.48 22.94 -9.43
N ASP A 26 12.20 22.62 -9.21
CA ASP A 26 11.33 23.46 -8.38
C ASP A 26 12.11 23.76 -7.10
N SER A 27 12.07 25.02 -6.67
CA SER A 27 12.82 25.55 -5.54
C SER A 27 12.75 24.58 -4.35
N GLU A 28 13.91 24.28 -3.74
CA GLU A 28 14.08 23.30 -2.63
C GLU A 28 13.10 23.51 -1.45
N GLU A 29 12.48 24.69 -1.36
CA GLU A 29 11.51 25.03 -0.30
C GLU A 29 10.11 24.39 -0.48
N ASP A 30 9.74 23.91 -1.67
CA ASP A 30 8.42 23.33 -1.98
C ASP A 30 8.43 21.80 -2.23
N ALA A 31 9.57 21.15 -2.07
CA ALA A 31 9.66 19.70 -2.28
C ALA A 31 8.84 18.95 -1.21
N PRO A 32 7.94 18.03 -1.63
CA PRO A 32 7.15 17.26 -0.68
C PRO A 32 8.02 16.40 0.24
N PRO A 33 7.53 16.03 1.45
CA PRO A 33 8.34 15.33 2.46
C PRO A 33 9.04 14.06 1.98
N LEU A 34 8.38 13.25 1.13
CA LEU A 34 8.97 12.05 0.54
C LEU A 34 9.63 12.32 -0.84
N GLY A 35 9.62 13.58 -1.30
CA GLY A 35 10.22 14.00 -2.55
C GLY A 35 9.52 13.46 -3.78
N TYR A 36 10.28 13.28 -4.85
CA TYR A 36 9.81 12.79 -6.13
C TYR A 36 10.46 11.44 -6.48
N ALA A 37 9.67 10.57 -7.10
CA ALA A 37 10.10 9.25 -7.50
C ALA A 37 11.15 9.33 -8.61
N LEU A 38 12.25 8.61 -8.44
CA LEU A 38 13.32 8.47 -9.43
C LEU A 38 13.18 7.18 -10.23
N ALA A 39 12.91 6.07 -9.53
CA ALA A 39 12.85 4.74 -10.13
C ALA A 39 12.12 3.73 -9.26
N GLN A 40 11.73 2.61 -9.88
CA GLN A 40 11.22 1.43 -9.20
C GLN A 40 12.28 0.32 -9.22
N LEU A 41 12.60 -0.24 -8.05
CA LEU A 41 13.55 -1.34 -7.91
C LEU A 41 12.80 -2.66 -7.79
N LYS A 42 13.01 -3.57 -8.76
CA LYS A 42 12.48 -4.95 -8.77
C LYS A 42 10.94 -5.06 -8.61
N GLY A 43 10.18 -4.00 -8.87
CA GLY A 43 8.74 -4.00 -8.65
C GLY A 43 8.33 -4.05 -7.18
N ILE A 44 9.26 -3.79 -6.25
CA ILE A 44 9.07 -3.89 -4.80
C ILE A 44 9.23 -2.53 -4.13
N TYR A 45 10.30 -1.82 -4.47
CA TYR A 45 10.65 -0.55 -3.84
C TYR A 45 10.54 0.61 -4.82
N ILE A 46 10.15 1.78 -4.30
CA ILE A 46 10.32 3.06 -4.97
C ILE A 46 11.54 3.75 -4.38
N LEU A 47 12.41 4.25 -5.27
CA LEU A 47 13.46 5.19 -4.91
C LEU A 47 12.94 6.59 -5.21
N ALA A 48 13.04 7.48 -4.25
CA ALA A 48 12.66 8.88 -4.41
C ALA A 48 13.76 9.77 -3.82
N GLU A 49 13.79 11.03 -4.23
CA GLU A 49 14.72 12.04 -3.74
C GLU A 49 13.94 13.19 -3.14
N ASN A 50 14.38 13.63 -1.95
CA ASN A 50 13.89 14.83 -1.30
C ASN A 50 15.08 15.74 -0.91
N ALA A 51 14.82 16.89 -0.32
CA ALA A 51 15.85 17.84 0.09
C ALA A 51 16.92 17.26 1.03
N ALA A 52 16.63 16.19 1.78
CA ALA A 52 17.57 15.57 2.72
C ALA A 52 18.38 14.41 2.12
N GLY A 53 17.96 13.84 0.98
CA GLY A 53 18.66 12.75 0.29
C GLY A 53 17.74 11.70 -0.31
N LEU A 54 18.13 10.42 -0.23
CA LEU A 54 17.42 9.30 -0.84
C LEU A 54 16.34 8.76 0.10
N VAL A 55 15.12 8.61 -0.42
CA VAL A 55 13.99 7.93 0.23
C VAL A 55 13.76 6.58 -0.45
N LEU A 56 13.66 5.53 0.35
CA LEU A 56 13.35 4.19 -0.11
C LEU A 56 12.02 3.75 0.48
N VAL A 57 11.05 3.42 -0.37
CA VAL A 57 9.68 3.05 0.03
C VAL A 57 9.40 1.60 -0.34
N ASP A 58 8.94 0.81 0.62
CA ASP A 58 8.34 -0.50 0.38
C ASP A 58 6.90 -0.31 -0.09
N MET A 59 6.66 -0.52 -1.39
CA MET A 59 5.36 -0.30 -2.02
C MET A 59 4.27 -1.18 -1.43
N HIS A 60 4.59 -2.41 -1.06
CA HIS A 60 3.62 -3.35 -0.48
C HIS A 60 3.19 -2.89 0.90
N ALA A 61 4.16 -2.62 1.78
CA ALA A 61 3.91 -2.14 3.14
C ALA A 61 3.16 -0.79 3.14
N ALA A 62 3.49 0.10 2.20
CA ALA A 62 2.82 1.39 2.03
C ALA A 62 1.35 1.22 1.61
N HIS A 63 1.06 0.43 0.57
CA HIS A 63 -0.31 0.16 0.12
C HIS A 63 -1.15 -0.51 1.21
N GLU A 64 -0.58 -1.48 1.93
CA GLU A 64 -1.24 -2.13 3.06
C GLU A 64 -1.68 -1.09 4.10
N ARG A 65 -0.80 -0.20 4.50
CA ARG A 65 -1.11 0.86 5.47
C ARG A 65 -2.17 1.83 4.94
N ILE A 66 -2.02 2.32 3.72
CA ILE A 66 -2.98 3.24 3.08
C ILE A 66 -4.37 2.61 3.04
N THR A 67 -4.47 1.37 2.58
CA THR A 67 -5.74 0.63 2.46
C THR A 67 -6.37 0.40 3.83
N TYR A 68 -5.58 0.02 4.83
CA TYR A 68 -6.05 -0.17 6.19
C TYR A 68 -6.62 1.11 6.81
N GLU A 69 -5.91 2.23 6.70
CA GLU A 69 -6.39 3.52 7.22
C GLU A 69 -7.60 4.03 6.42
N ALA A 70 -7.70 3.72 5.11
CA ALA A 70 -8.89 4.00 4.32
C ALA A 70 -10.11 3.20 4.81
N PHE A 71 -9.93 1.92 5.13
CA PHE A 71 -11.00 1.11 5.75
C PHE A 71 -11.43 1.65 7.10
N LYS A 72 -10.51 2.04 7.97
CA LYS A 72 -10.83 2.62 9.28
C LYS A 72 -11.64 3.91 9.14
N ARG A 73 -11.21 4.80 8.22
CA ARG A 73 -11.94 6.06 7.94
C ARG A 73 -13.33 5.79 7.39
N ALA A 74 -13.46 4.88 6.42
CA ALA A 74 -14.75 4.51 5.85
C ALA A 74 -15.69 3.96 6.93
N ARG A 75 -15.19 3.07 7.78
CA ARG A 75 -15.96 2.48 8.89
C ARG A 75 -16.41 3.51 9.92
N ALA A 76 -15.56 4.48 10.24
CA ALA A 76 -15.89 5.55 11.20
C ALA A 76 -16.89 6.59 10.63
N GLY A 77 -17.03 6.66 9.31
CA GLY A 77 -17.93 7.56 8.59
C GLY A 77 -19.20 6.85 8.11
N GLU A 78 -19.39 6.83 6.79
CA GLU A 78 -20.59 6.28 6.12
C GLU A 78 -20.63 4.73 6.06
N GLY A 79 -19.63 4.04 6.58
CA GLY A 79 -19.44 2.61 6.43
C GLY A 79 -18.61 2.22 5.19
N ILE A 80 -18.21 0.94 5.13
CA ILE A 80 -17.44 0.42 4.01
C ILE A 80 -18.39 0.15 2.83
N LYS A 81 -18.22 0.91 1.75
CA LYS A 81 -19.04 0.76 0.53
C LYS A 81 -18.76 -0.56 -0.16
N SER A 82 -19.83 -1.22 -0.57
CA SER A 82 -19.80 -2.50 -1.28
C SER A 82 -19.86 -2.28 -2.80
N GLN A 83 -19.10 -3.09 -3.55
CA GLN A 83 -19.09 -3.11 -5.00
C GLN A 83 -19.57 -4.49 -5.48
N PRO A 84 -20.73 -4.57 -6.17
CA PRO A 84 -21.19 -5.82 -6.78
C PRO A 84 -20.19 -6.38 -7.80
N LEU A 85 -20.02 -7.70 -7.80
CA LEU A 85 -19.23 -8.39 -8.80
C LEU A 85 -20.08 -8.56 -10.07
N LEU A 86 -19.48 -8.37 -11.25
CA LEU A 86 -20.16 -8.63 -12.53
C LEU A 86 -20.59 -10.08 -12.64
N VAL A 87 -19.75 -10.99 -12.14
CA VAL A 87 -20.04 -12.42 -12.05
C VAL A 87 -19.79 -12.84 -10.61
N PRO A 88 -20.83 -13.30 -9.89
CA PRO A 88 -20.66 -13.83 -8.54
C PRO A 88 -19.71 -15.03 -8.51
N VAL A 89 -18.88 -15.12 -7.47
CA VAL A 89 -17.87 -16.16 -7.32
C VAL A 89 -18.39 -17.24 -6.37
N SER A 90 -18.50 -18.49 -6.87
CA SER A 90 -18.87 -19.64 -6.06
C SER A 90 -17.63 -20.27 -5.45
N VAL A 91 -17.61 -20.44 -4.12
CA VAL A 91 -16.49 -20.95 -3.35
C VAL A 91 -16.90 -22.23 -2.61
N ALA A 92 -16.17 -23.33 -2.83
CA ALA A 92 -16.33 -24.55 -2.07
C ALA A 92 -15.69 -24.38 -0.68
N VAL A 93 -16.43 -24.69 0.38
CA VAL A 93 -16.01 -24.50 1.78
C VAL A 93 -16.42 -25.73 2.61
N SER A 94 -15.90 -25.87 3.82
CA SER A 94 -16.40 -26.81 4.79
C SER A 94 -17.76 -26.35 5.33
N ARG A 95 -18.56 -27.29 5.88
CA ARG A 95 -19.82 -26.97 6.56
C ARG A 95 -19.62 -25.95 7.69
N ARG A 96 -18.51 -26.10 8.45
CA ARG A 96 -18.16 -25.18 9.54
C ARG A 96 -17.91 -23.76 9.06
N GLU A 97 -17.24 -23.59 7.92
CA GLU A 97 -17.01 -22.26 7.32
C GLU A 97 -18.31 -21.65 6.80
N ALA A 98 -19.20 -22.48 6.22
CA ALA A 98 -20.52 -22.00 5.80
C ALA A 98 -21.37 -21.55 7.01
N ASP A 99 -21.36 -22.30 8.10
CA ASP A 99 -22.03 -21.94 9.35
C ASP A 99 -21.45 -20.65 9.96
N LEU A 100 -20.12 -20.41 9.86
CA LEU A 100 -19.48 -19.17 10.30
C LEU A 100 -20.01 -17.94 9.55
N VAL A 101 -20.24 -18.04 8.23
CA VAL A 101 -20.80 -16.92 7.46
C VAL A 101 -22.18 -16.55 7.97
N GLU A 102 -23.05 -17.54 8.21
CA GLU A 102 -24.39 -17.27 8.73
C GLU A 102 -24.36 -16.69 10.15
N GLN A 103 -23.50 -17.22 11.02
CA GLN A 103 -23.31 -16.72 12.38
C GLN A 103 -22.78 -15.29 12.44
N HIS A 104 -21.96 -14.90 11.45
CA HIS A 104 -21.29 -13.60 11.38
C HIS A 104 -21.77 -12.73 10.20
N ALA A 105 -22.98 -12.95 9.69
CA ALA A 105 -23.51 -12.23 8.53
C ALA A 105 -23.41 -10.70 8.68
N ALA A 106 -23.69 -10.17 9.87
CA ALA A 106 -23.56 -8.75 10.17
C ALA A 106 -22.13 -8.22 10.01
N VAL A 107 -21.11 -9.04 10.33
CA VAL A 107 -19.69 -8.67 10.16
C VAL A 107 -19.35 -8.57 8.68
N PHE A 108 -19.80 -9.50 7.84
CA PHE A 108 -19.57 -9.43 6.39
C PHE A 108 -20.19 -8.16 5.79
N VAL A 109 -21.41 -7.80 6.21
CA VAL A 109 -22.05 -6.54 5.77
C VAL A 109 -21.24 -5.32 6.22
N GLU A 110 -20.78 -5.29 7.49
CA GLU A 110 -19.93 -4.22 8.02
C GLU A 110 -18.61 -4.08 7.25
N LEU A 111 -18.05 -5.21 6.79
CA LEU A 111 -16.84 -5.25 5.97
C LEU A 111 -17.09 -4.90 4.48
N GLY A 112 -18.33 -4.63 4.09
CA GLY A 112 -18.71 -4.33 2.71
C GLY A 112 -18.68 -5.56 1.79
N MET A 113 -18.77 -6.76 2.34
CA MET A 113 -18.86 -8.02 1.61
C MET A 113 -20.30 -8.56 1.61
N GLN A 114 -20.75 -9.00 0.43
CA GLN A 114 -22.00 -9.76 0.35
C GLN A 114 -21.67 -11.22 0.04
N VAL A 115 -21.90 -12.08 1.02
CA VAL A 115 -21.64 -13.52 0.95
C VAL A 115 -22.88 -14.27 1.40
N ASP A 116 -23.39 -15.12 0.53
CA ASP A 116 -24.59 -15.94 0.80
C ASP A 116 -24.22 -17.43 0.79
N ARG A 117 -24.97 -18.23 1.53
CA ARG A 117 -24.87 -19.69 1.48
C ARG A 117 -25.67 -20.20 0.29
N LEU A 118 -25.00 -20.97 -0.58
CA LEU A 118 -25.63 -21.60 -1.75
C LEU A 118 -25.98 -23.08 -1.50
N GLY A 119 -25.36 -23.69 -0.49
CA GLY A 119 -25.55 -25.10 -0.12
C GLY A 119 -24.77 -25.48 1.14
N GLU A 120 -24.76 -26.75 1.51
CA GLU A 120 -24.11 -27.19 2.76
C GLU A 120 -22.62 -26.84 2.83
N GLN A 121 -21.92 -26.95 1.70
CA GLN A 121 -20.48 -26.72 1.58
C GLN A 121 -20.14 -25.75 0.45
N ARG A 122 -21.01 -24.77 0.23
CA ARG A 122 -20.83 -23.81 -0.86
C ARG A 122 -21.33 -22.43 -0.47
N LEU A 123 -20.47 -21.44 -0.69
CA LEU A 123 -20.77 -20.02 -0.54
C LEU A 123 -20.76 -19.35 -1.91
N ILE A 124 -21.42 -18.20 -2.01
CA ILE A 124 -21.36 -17.32 -3.17
C ILE A 124 -21.04 -15.91 -2.73
N VAL A 125 -20.00 -15.34 -3.30
CA VAL A 125 -19.60 -13.94 -3.10
C VAL A 125 -20.25 -13.11 -4.21
N ARG A 126 -21.10 -12.15 -3.85
CA ARG A 126 -21.82 -11.26 -4.76
C ARG A 126 -21.23 -9.88 -4.84
N ALA A 127 -20.62 -9.42 -3.74
CA ALA A 127 -20.02 -8.10 -3.68
C ALA A 127 -18.78 -8.10 -2.76
N LEU A 128 -17.83 -7.22 -3.10
CA LEU A 128 -16.62 -6.94 -2.33
C LEU A 128 -16.61 -5.48 -1.87
N PRO A 129 -15.77 -5.14 -0.87
CA PRO A 129 -15.51 -3.74 -0.56
C PRO A 129 -15.02 -2.98 -1.80
N ALA A 130 -15.54 -1.80 -2.06
CA ALA A 130 -15.16 -1.00 -3.21
C ALA A 130 -13.63 -0.71 -3.26
N LEU A 131 -13.00 -0.60 -2.09
CA LEU A 131 -11.54 -0.47 -1.96
C LEU A 131 -10.76 -1.71 -2.46
N LEU A 132 -11.42 -2.88 -2.51
CA LEU A 132 -10.84 -4.17 -2.93
C LEU A 132 -11.47 -4.72 -4.21
N ARG A 133 -12.04 -3.87 -5.06
CA ARG A 133 -12.75 -4.27 -6.30
C ARG A 133 -11.95 -5.18 -7.24
N ASN A 134 -10.61 -5.12 -7.17
CA ASN A 134 -9.69 -5.91 -8.00
C ASN A 134 -9.09 -7.12 -7.25
N ALA A 135 -9.50 -7.36 -6.01
CA ALA A 135 -8.99 -8.49 -5.22
C ALA A 135 -9.56 -9.82 -5.74
N ASP A 136 -8.84 -10.89 -5.44
CA ASP A 136 -9.34 -12.26 -5.63
C ASP A 136 -10.41 -12.55 -4.57
N ALA A 137 -11.66 -12.65 -4.99
CA ALA A 137 -12.81 -12.81 -4.11
C ALA A 137 -12.77 -14.13 -3.30
N GLU A 138 -12.31 -15.23 -3.91
CA GLU A 138 -12.19 -16.51 -3.21
C GLU A 138 -11.12 -16.44 -2.13
N ARG A 139 -9.93 -15.96 -2.49
CA ARG A 139 -8.82 -15.84 -1.54
C ARG A 139 -9.16 -14.89 -0.40
N LEU A 140 -9.75 -13.74 -0.70
CA LEU A 140 -10.19 -12.78 0.32
C LEU A 140 -11.19 -13.41 1.29
N LEU A 141 -12.21 -14.13 0.76
CA LEU A 141 -13.19 -14.80 1.60
C LEU A 141 -12.53 -15.84 2.51
N ARG A 142 -11.60 -16.66 1.99
CA ARG A 142 -10.91 -17.69 2.79
C ARG A 142 -10.10 -17.08 3.93
N ASP A 143 -9.37 -15.99 3.65
CA ASP A 143 -8.55 -15.33 4.67
C ASP A 143 -9.43 -14.66 5.74
N VAL A 144 -10.56 -14.04 5.37
CA VAL A 144 -11.54 -13.51 6.32
C VAL A 144 -12.16 -14.61 7.18
N LEU A 145 -12.50 -15.76 6.59
CA LEU A 145 -13.03 -16.91 7.33
C LEU A 145 -12.01 -17.48 8.33
N ALA A 146 -10.74 -17.56 7.92
CA ALA A 146 -9.65 -18.00 8.80
C ALA A 146 -9.51 -17.08 10.03
N ASP A 147 -9.53 -15.77 9.82
CA ASP A 147 -9.47 -14.78 10.91
C ASP A 147 -10.69 -14.89 11.85
N LEU A 148 -11.90 -15.03 11.30
CA LEU A 148 -13.11 -15.19 12.09
C LEU A 148 -13.10 -16.50 12.90
N ALA A 149 -12.53 -17.58 12.34
CA ALA A 149 -12.41 -18.86 13.03
C ALA A 149 -11.47 -18.77 14.25
N VAL A 150 -10.36 -18.01 14.13
CA VAL A 150 -9.39 -17.80 15.22
C VAL A 150 -9.95 -16.85 16.28
N HIS A 151 -10.60 -15.76 15.87
CA HIS A 151 -11.06 -14.70 16.77
C HIS A 151 -12.53 -14.80 17.15
N GLY A 152 -13.24 -15.82 16.68
CA GLY A 152 -14.69 -16.02 16.85
C GLY A 152 -15.17 -16.03 18.30
N SER A 153 -14.30 -16.36 19.26
CA SER A 153 -14.59 -16.41 20.71
C SER A 153 -14.22 -15.13 21.47
N SER A 154 -13.59 -14.14 20.82
CA SER A 154 -13.17 -12.90 21.49
C SER A 154 -14.38 -12.00 21.76
N SER A 155 -14.54 -11.54 23.00
CA SER A 155 -15.58 -10.57 23.40
C SER A 155 -15.30 -9.14 22.87
N ARG A 156 -14.13 -8.90 22.28
CA ARG A 156 -13.70 -7.57 21.79
C ARG A 156 -13.94 -7.46 20.28
N ILE A 157 -15.17 -7.13 19.91
CA ILE A 157 -15.60 -6.96 18.50
C ILE A 157 -14.67 -6.01 17.72
N LEU A 158 -14.20 -4.92 18.35
CA LEU A 158 -13.32 -3.93 17.73
C LEU A 158 -11.95 -4.50 17.33
N GLU A 159 -11.33 -5.31 18.19
CA GLU A 159 -10.04 -5.95 17.91
C GLU A 159 -10.18 -6.95 16.77
N ARG A 160 -11.28 -7.72 16.76
CA ARG A 160 -11.61 -8.67 15.70
C ARG A 160 -11.72 -7.98 14.34
N VAL A 161 -12.52 -6.93 14.26
CA VAL A 161 -12.72 -6.20 12.99
C VAL A 161 -11.42 -5.56 12.51
N ASN A 162 -10.62 -4.98 13.40
CA ASN A 162 -9.33 -4.42 13.02
C ASN A 162 -8.33 -5.48 12.49
N GLY A 163 -8.33 -6.69 13.06
CA GLY A 163 -7.54 -7.81 12.55
C GLY A 163 -7.97 -8.17 11.13
N VAL A 164 -9.27 -8.37 10.91
CA VAL A 164 -9.81 -8.66 9.57
C VAL A 164 -9.53 -7.53 8.58
N LEU A 165 -9.65 -6.26 8.98
CA LEU A 165 -9.31 -5.12 8.10
C LEU A 165 -7.83 -5.11 7.71
N SER A 166 -6.93 -5.54 8.61
CA SER A 166 -5.50 -5.68 8.29
C SER A 166 -5.29 -6.76 7.22
N THR A 167 -5.90 -7.92 7.40
CA THR A 167 -5.87 -9.01 6.40
C THR A 167 -6.45 -8.56 5.05
N MET A 168 -7.59 -7.87 5.07
CA MET A 168 -8.21 -7.32 3.87
C MET A 168 -7.31 -6.30 3.16
N ALA A 169 -6.61 -5.46 3.91
CA ALA A 169 -5.70 -4.46 3.34
C ALA A 169 -4.55 -5.10 2.54
N CYS A 170 -4.06 -6.28 2.95
CA CYS A 170 -3.06 -7.03 2.19
C CYS A 170 -3.56 -7.45 0.80
N HIS A 171 -4.87 -7.66 0.61
CA HIS A 171 -5.47 -7.96 -0.70
C HIS A 171 -5.59 -6.74 -1.61
N GLY A 172 -5.61 -5.54 -1.05
CA GLY A 172 -5.60 -4.27 -1.79
C GLY A 172 -4.21 -3.84 -2.25
N SER A 173 -3.15 -4.43 -1.69
CA SER A 173 -1.79 -4.05 -2.04
C SER A 173 -1.48 -4.37 -3.50
N VAL A 174 -0.68 -3.51 -4.12
CA VAL A 174 -0.23 -3.72 -5.51
C VAL A 174 0.40 -5.09 -5.61
N ARG A 175 -0.03 -5.88 -6.61
CA ARG A 175 0.59 -7.19 -6.88
C ARG A 175 2.10 -7.00 -6.97
N ALA A 176 2.85 -7.75 -6.17
CA ALA A 176 4.31 -7.77 -6.23
C ALA A 176 4.73 -7.90 -7.71
N ASN A 177 5.71 -7.09 -8.14
CA ASN A 177 6.24 -7.01 -9.50
C ASN A 177 5.41 -6.21 -10.54
N ARG A 178 4.34 -5.49 -10.18
CA ARG A 178 3.75 -4.54 -11.11
C ARG A 178 4.73 -3.37 -11.32
N ARG A 179 5.01 -3.05 -12.57
CA ARG A 179 5.74 -1.83 -12.92
C ARG A 179 4.79 -0.63 -12.85
N LEU A 180 5.19 0.37 -12.08
CA LEU A 180 4.49 1.64 -11.97
C LEU A 180 5.17 2.68 -12.87
N GLY A 181 4.38 3.57 -13.46
CA GLY A 181 4.91 4.79 -14.08
C GLY A 181 5.33 5.82 -13.03
N LEU A 182 6.09 6.84 -13.44
CA LEU A 182 6.54 7.92 -12.53
C LEU A 182 5.35 8.62 -11.84
N GLU A 183 4.28 8.88 -12.58
CA GLU A 183 3.06 9.50 -12.04
C GLU A 183 2.39 8.63 -10.98
N GLU A 184 2.30 7.31 -11.21
CA GLU A 184 1.74 6.37 -10.24
C GLU A 184 2.61 6.27 -8.98
N MET A 185 3.94 6.29 -9.13
CA MET A 185 4.86 6.29 -8.00
C MET A 185 4.73 7.58 -7.18
N ASN A 186 4.68 8.74 -7.84
CA ASN A 186 4.49 10.02 -7.16
C ASN A 186 3.12 10.09 -6.47
N ALA A 187 2.05 9.59 -7.09
CA ALA A 187 0.74 9.50 -6.46
C ALA A 187 0.79 8.66 -5.17
N LEU A 188 1.49 7.52 -5.20
CA LEU A 188 1.67 6.69 -4.00
C LEU A 188 2.45 7.41 -2.90
N LEU A 189 3.51 8.16 -3.23
CA LEU A 189 4.25 8.99 -2.26
C LEU A 189 3.32 10.02 -1.60
N ARG A 190 2.48 10.71 -2.37
CA ARG A 190 1.48 11.67 -1.83
C ARG A 190 0.44 10.98 -0.95
N ASP A 191 0.01 9.77 -1.30
CA ASP A 191 -0.93 9.02 -0.48
C ASP A 191 -0.30 8.58 0.85
N ILE A 192 0.97 8.20 0.88
CA ILE A 192 1.72 7.92 2.11
C ILE A 192 1.74 9.14 3.01
N GLU A 193 2.07 10.31 2.48
CA GLU A 193 2.16 11.56 3.24
C GLU A 193 0.84 12.00 3.87
N ARG A 194 -0.29 11.71 3.20
CA ARG A 194 -1.65 12.03 3.70
C ARG A 194 -2.18 10.98 4.66
N THR A 195 -1.51 9.82 4.76
CA THR A 195 -1.99 8.69 5.55
C THR A 195 -1.44 8.76 6.96
N GLU A 196 -2.32 8.67 7.95
CA GLU A 196 -1.92 8.61 9.35
C GLU A 196 -1.02 7.38 9.61
N ARG A 197 0.01 7.58 10.44
CA ARG A 197 0.95 6.51 10.83
C ARG A 197 1.60 5.79 9.65
N SER A 198 1.74 6.47 8.53
CA SER A 198 2.26 5.90 7.29
C SER A 198 3.72 5.43 7.36
N GLY A 199 4.47 5.81 8.39
CA GLY A 199 5.86 5.35 8.58
C GLY A 199 6.00 3.87 8.96
N GLN A 200 4.89 3.18 9.30
CA GLN A 200 4.90 1.76 9.67
C GLN A 200 3.69 1.03 9.07
N CYS A 201 3.87 -0.20 8.61
CA CYS A 201 2.77 -1.08 8.22
C CYS A 201 2.01 -1.62 9.45
N ASN A 202 0.94 -2.38 9.22
CA ASN A 202 0.11 -2.94 10.29
C ASN A 202 0.88 -3.92 11.20
N HIS A 203 1.98 -4.48 10.71
CA HIS A 203 2.86 -5.42 11.41
C HIS A 203 4.07 -4.72 12.07
N GLY A 204 4.11 -3.38 12.09
CA GLY A 204 5.20 -2.60 12.69
C GLY A 204 6.47 -2.48 11.85
N ARG A 205 6.49 -2.97 10.59
CA ARG A 205 7.64 -2.80 9.70
C ARG A 205 7.64 -1.38 9.13
N PRO A 206 8.81 -0.74 8.95
CA PRO A 206 8.90 0.52 8.25
C PRO A 206 8.29 0.41 6.84
N THR A 207 7.51 1.38 6.44
CA THR A 207 6.96 1.50 5.07
C THR A 207 7.92 2.26 4.16
N TRP A 208 8.74 3.12 4.74
CA TRP A 208 9.80 3.85 4.06
C TRP A 208 10.95 4.14 5.01
N THR A 209 12.11 4.42 4.46
CA THR A 209 13.31 4.85 5.17
C THR A 209 14.04 5.92 4.37
N GLN A 210 14.82 6.74 5.05
CA GLN A 210 15.62 7.81 4.44
C GLN A 210 17.10 7.59 4.69
N LEU A 211 17.89 7.80 3.66
CA LEU A 211 19.34 7.89 3.72
C LEU A 211 19.73 9.33 3.42
N ASP A 212 20.12 10.07 4.44
CA ASP A 212 20.63 11.42 4.28
C ASP A 212 21.99 11.41 3.55
N MET A 213 22.43 12.57 3.06
CA MET A 213 23.70 12.69 2.34
C MET A 213 24.89 12.19 3.18
N ARG A 214 24.86 12.40 4.50
CA ARG A 214 25.93 11.90 5.41
C ARG A 214 25.95 10.38 5.48
N ALA A 215 24.76 9.75 5.49
CA ALA A 215 24.65 8.28 5.46
C ALA A 215 25.18 7.72 4.13
N LEU A 216 24.84 8.36 3.02
CA LEU A 216 25.36 8.01 1.69
C LEU A 216 26.88 8.20 1.61
N ASP A 217 27.41 9.33 2.07
CA ASP A 217 28.86 9.58 2.06
C ASP A 217 29.63 8.54 2.89
N ARG A 218 29.09 8.11 4.03
CA ARG A 218 29.69 7.03 4.83
C ARG A 218 29.79 5.71 4.07
N LEU A 219 28.82 5.36 3.22
CA LEU A 219 28.87 4.15 2.40
C LEU A 219 30.05 4.17 1.43
N PHE A 220 30.44 5.35 0.95
CA PHE A 220 31.57 5.56 0.01
C PHE A 220 32.84 6.02 0.69
N LEU A 221 32.89 6.01 2.04
CA LEU A 221 34.04 6.46 2.82
C LEU A 221 34.43 7.91 2.51
N ARG A 222 33.49 8.74 2.05
CA ARG A 222 33.69 10.17 1.84
C ARG A 222 33.66 10.89 3.21
N GLY A 223 34.52 11.89 3.40
CA GLY A 223 34.55 12.69 4.64
C GLY A 223 35.46 12.11 5.73
N ARG A 224 36.43 11.24 5.39
CA ARG A 224 37.56 10.89 6.25
C ARG A 224 38.75 11.79 5.99
#